data_1f3a8447e683c5b3d1d18deb7115c5e9
#
_entry.id   1f3a8447e683c5b3d1d18deb7115c5e9
#
_cell.length_a   1.000
_cell.length_b   1.000
_cell.length_c   1.000
_cell.angle_alpha   90.00
_cell.angle_beta   90.00
_cell.angle_gamma   90.00
#
_symmetry.space_group_name_H-M   'P 1'
#
loop_
_entity.id
_entity.type
_entity.pdbx_description
1 polymer ?
#
loop_
_entity_poly.entity_id
_entity_poly.type
_entity_poly.pdbx_seq_one_letter_code
_entity_poly.pdbx_strand_id
1 'polypeptide(L)'
;MSSKKASISEFSIIEKYFSNMGQSKGVSLGVGDDCAILEIPSDKQLVTSVDTLVEAIHFPSNSSPSDIAQRALRVNLSDIAAMGAEPHWFTLALTHQTGNEEWIYRFSKALERDAKKFGCTLVGGDLTAGPLSITIQVLGT
;
A
#
# COMPACT_ATOMS: atom_id res chain seq x y z
N MET A 1 -3.54 -9.99 37.00
CA MET A 1 -4.66 -9.75 36.07
C MET A 1 -4.08 -9.24 34.76
N SER A 2 -3.91 -10.13 33.78
CA SER A 2 -3.41 -9.76 32.46
C SER A 2 -4.54 -9.13 31.67
N SER A 3 -4.49 -7.81 31.43
CA SER A 3 -5.44 -7.15 30.55
C SER A 3 -5.13 -7.63 29.10
N LYS A 4 -5.99 -8.48 28.54
CA LYS A 4 -6.01 -8.72 27.09
C LYS A 4 -6.27 -7.37 26.45
N LYS A 5 -5.22 -6.72 25.85
CA LYS A 5 -5.42 -5.66 24.88
C LYS A 5 -6.30 -6.27 23.78
N ALA A 6 -7.49 -5.70 23.60
CA ALA A 6 -8.36 -6.09 22.51
C ALA A 6 -7.55 -5.89 21.21
N SER A 7 -7.38 -6.95 20.44
CA SER A 7 -6.75 -6.83 19.11
C SER A 7 -7.70 -6.00 18.26
N ILE A 8 -7.21 -4.88 17.76
CA ILE A 8 -7.96 -4.06 16.80
C ILE A 8 -8.20 -4.95 15.58
N SER A 9 -9.43 -4.99 15.07
CA SER A 9 -9.76 -5.80 13.91
C SER A 9 -9.08 -5.25 12.65
N GLU A 10 -8.81 -6.13 11.70
CA GLU A 10 -8.27 -5.77 10.39
C GLU A 10 -9.07 -4.64 9.73
N PHE A 11 -10.40 -4.77 9.71
CA PHE A 11 -11.30 -3.75 9.15
C PHE A 11 -11.15 -2.38 9.81
N SER A 12 -10.99 -2.34 11.14
CA SER A 12 -10.78 -1.08 11.85
C SER A 12 -9.44 -0.42 11.49
N ILE A 13 -8.41 -1.22 11.23
CA ILE A 13 -7.09 -0.71 10.78
C ILE A 13 -7.20 -0.16 9.35
N ILE A 14 -7.84 -0.89 8.45
CA ILE A 14 -8.05 -0.46 7.06
C ILE A 14 -8.83 0.85 7.03
N GLU A 15 -9.96 0.92 7.75
CA GLU A 15 -10.79 2.12 7.81
C GLU A 15 -10.02 3.32 8.37
N LYS A 16 -9.28 3.13 9.47
CA LYS A 16 -8.59 4.21 10.18
C LYS A 16 -7.37 4.75 9.43
N TYR A 17 -6.60 3.88 8.76
CA TYR A 17 -5.27 4.25 8.25
C TYR A 17 -5.16 4.26 6.72
N PHE A 18 -6.06 3.60 6.00
CA PHE A 18 -5.93 3.41 4.55
C PHE A 18 -7.11 3.91 3.73
N SER A 19 -8.31 4.03 4.30
CA SER A 19 -9.52 4.44 3.55
C SER A 19 -9.41 5.82 2.91
N ASN A 20 -8.71 6.76 3.55
CA ASN A 20 -8.56 8.13 3.06
C ASN A 20 -7.62 8.26 1.85
N MET A 21 -6.90 7.20 1.47
CA MET A 21 -5.98 7.20 0.33
C MET A 21 -6.64 6.77 -0.99
N GLY A 22 -7.92 6.37 -0.97
CA GLY A 22 -8.60 5.64 -2.02
C GLY A 22 -9.39 6.45 -3.06
N GLN A 23 -9.30 7.78 -3.08
CA GLN A 23 -10.09 8.60 -4.00
C GLN A 23 -9.22 9.38 -4.98
N SER A 24 -9.37 9.09 -6.27
CA SER A 24 -8.76 9.85 -7.36
C SER A 24 -9.53 9.69 -8.66
N LYS A 25 -9.16 10.46 -9.68
CA LYS A 25 -9.71 10.33 -11.03
C LYS A 25 -9.50 8.90 -11.57
N GLY A 26 -10.54 8.32 -12.17
CA GLY A 26 -10.48 6.95 -12.73
C GLY A 26 -10.73 5.85 -11.70
N VAL A 27 -11.06 6.17 -10.46
CA VAL A 27 -11.49 5.19 -9.44
C VAL A 27 -12.99 5.28 -9.30
N SER A 28 -13.72 4.29 -9.84
CA SER A 28 -15.18 4.17 -9.67
C SER A 28 -15.54 3.46 -8.37
N LEU A 29 -14.69 2.54 -7.92
CA LEU A 29 -14.76 1.85 -6.63
C LEU A 29 -13.33 1.64 -6.12
N GLY A 30 -13.04 1.98 -4.88
CA GLY A 30 -11.73 1.88 -4.25
C GLY A 30 -11.74 1.09 -2.95
N VAL A 31 -10.87 1.49 -2.00
CA VAL A 31 -10.73 0.82 -0.70
C VAL A 31 -12.05 0.74 0.05
N GLY A 32 -12.39 -0.45 0.56
CA GLY A 32 -13.57 -0.70 1.40
C GLY A 32 -14.57 -1.69 0.79
N ASP A 33 -14.28 -2.23 -0.40
CA ASP A 33 -15.05 -3.28 -1.05
C ASP A 33 -14.12 -4.44 -1.47
N ASP A 34 -14.67 -5.55 -1.95
CA ASP A 34 -13.93 -6.75 -2.34
C ASP A 34 -12.93 -6.52 -3.50
N CYS A 35 -13.24 -5.58 -4.39
CA CYS A 35 -12.41 -5.23 -5.55
C CYS A 35 -12.42 -3.72 -5.81
N ALA A 36 -11.38 -3.23 -6.50
CA ALA A 36 -11.38 -1.90 -7.07
C ALA A 36 -11.93 -1.93 -8.50
N ILE A 37 -12.66 -0.88 -8.89
CA ILE A 37 -13.10 -0.66 -10.29
C ILE A 37 -12.38 0.58 -10.81
N LEU A 38 -11.58 0.38 -11.85
CA LEU A 38 -10.71 1.40 -12.43
C LEU A 38 -11.10 1.69 -13.87
N GLU A 39 -11.13 2.96 -14.25
CA GLU A 39 -11.42 3.42 -15.61
C GLU A 39 -10.13 3.79 -16.32
N ILE A 40 -9.82 3.06 -17.40
CA ILE A 40 -8.65 3.33 -18.24
C ILE A 40 -9.14 4.01 -19.51
N PRO A 41 -8.55 5.16 -19.91
CA PRO A 41 -8.89 5.80 -21.18
C PRO A 41 -8.71 4.84 -22.37
N SER A 42 -9.63 4.90 -23.34
CA SER A 42 -9.66 3.95 -24.46
C SER A 42 -8.45 4.05 -25.40
N ASP A 43 -7.71 5.17 -25.34
CA ASP A 43 -6.49 5.44 -26.10
C ASP A 43 -5.21 5.08 -25.34
N LYS A 44 -5.32 4.47 -24.17
CA LYS A 44 -4.20 4.11 -23.30
C LYS A 44 -4.11 2.60 -23.09
N GLN A 45 -2.90 2.15 -22.79
CA GLN A 45 -2.62 0.79 -22.34
C GLN A 45 -2.33 0.77 -20.84
N LEU A 46 -2.82 -0.26 -20.15
CA LEU A 46 -2.49 -0.49 -18.76
C LEU A 46 -1.08 -1.08 -18.64
N VAL A 47 -0.24 -0.44 -17.87
CA VAL A 47 1.08 -0.93 -17.45
C VAL A 47 1.01 -1.29 -15.98
N THR A 48 1.56 -2.44 -15.59
CA THR A 48 1.53 -2.89 -14.19
C THR A 48 2.86 -3.54 -13.81
N SER A 49 3.29 -3.32 -12.57
CA SER A 49 4.43 -3.99 -11.91
C SER A 49 4.04 -4.41 -10.50
N VAL A 50 4.67 -5.46 -9.98
CA VAL A 50 4.47 -5.95 -8.61
C VAL A 50 5.78 -6.40 -8.00
N ASP A 51 6.08 -5.88 -6.80
CA ASP A 51 7.24 -6.28 -5.98
C ASP A 51 6.84 -6.60 -4.55
N THR A 52 7.54 -7.58 -3.98
CA THR A 52 7.42 -7.95 -2.56
C THR A 52 8.72 -7.66 -1.83
N LEU A 53 8.64 -6.90 -0.75
CA LEU A 53 9.72 -6.68 0.19
C LEU A 53 9.53 -7.54 1.45
N VAL A 54 10.55 -8.28 1.83
CA VAL A 54 10.56 -9.17 3.00
C VAL A 54 11.63 -8.68 3.98
N GLU A 55 11.27 -8.62 5.26
CA GLU A 55 12.20 -8.27 6.35
C GLU A 55 13.42 -9.18 6.37
N ALA A 56 14.57 -8.65 6.70
CA ALA A 56 15.88 -9.30 6.74
C ALA A 56 16.39 -9.81 5.36
N ILE A 57 15.61 -9.70 4.30
CA ILE A 57 16.01 -10.03 2.92
C ILE A 57 16.19 -8.75 2.11
N HIS A 58 15.16 -7.91 2.05
CA HIS A 58 15.14 -6.70 1.23
C HIS A 58 15.39 -5.42 2.02
N PHE A 59 15.23 -5.47 3.35
CA PHE A 59 15.55 -4.39 4.29
C PHE A 59 15.92 -4.97 5.67
N PRO A 60 16.79 -4.28 6.44
CA PRO A 60 17.15 -4.70 7.80
C PRO A 60 15.95 -4.70 8.74
N SER A 61 15.93 -5.62 9.73
CA SER A 61 14.85 -5.75 10.72
C SER A 61 14.66 -4.53 11.62
N ASN A 62 15.67 -3.65 11.69
CA ASN A 62 15.58 -2.38 12.44
C ASN A 62 15.21 -1.17 11.58
N SER A 63 14.79 -1.38 10.33
CA SER A 63 14.38 -0.29 9.45
C SER A 63 13.13 0.40 9.98
N SER A 64 13.04 1.72 9.82
CA SER A 64 11.87 2.45 10.25
C SER A 64 10.65 2.12 9.39
N PRO A 65 9.43 2.13 9.94
CA PRO A 65 8.20 1.93 9.16
C PRO A 65 8.08 2.90 7.98
N SER A 66 8.55 4.13 8.17
CA SER A 66 8.52 5.16 7.14
C SER A 66 9.45 4.85 5.98
N ASP A 67 10.68 4.37 6.25
CA ASP A 67 11.63 4.01 5.20
C ASP A 67 11.17 2.77 4.42
N ILE A 68 10.57 1.80 5.13
CA ILE A 68 9.99 0.60 4.52
C ILE A 68 8.85 0.98 3.56
N ALA A 69 7.92 1.84 4.00
CA ALA A 69 6.81 2.30 3.18
C ALA A 69 7.28 3.02 1.90
N GLN A 70 8.23 3.94 2.05
CA GLN A 70 8.80 4.67 0.92
C GLN A 70 9.49 3.74 -0.07
N ARG A 71 10.31 2.82 0.43
CA ARG A 71 11.01 1.86 -0.41
C ARG A 71 10.05 0.97 -1.17
N ALA A 72 9.03 0.42 -0.48
CA ALA A 72 8.06 -0.49 -1.07
C ALA A 72 7.29 0.15 -2.24
N LEU A 73 6.89 1.40 -2.12
CA LEU A 73 6.21 2.11 -3.22
C LEU A 73 7.20 2.48 -4.33
N ARG A 74 8.36 3.05 -3.99
CA ARG A 74 9.29 3.63 -4.97
C ARG A 74 9.96 2.61 -5.88
N VAL A 75 10.21 1.38 -5.42
CA VAL A 75 10.77 0.33 -6.30
C VAL A 75 9.80 0.03 -7.45
N ASN A 76 8.52 -0.10 -7.16
CA ASN A 76 7.47 -0.30 -8.16
C ASN A 76 7.28 0.92 -9.09
N LEU A 77 7.36 2.14 -8.52
CA LEU A 77 7.30 3.37 -9.32
C LEU A 77 8.47 3.48 -10.30
N SER A 78 9.64 2.97 -9.92
CA SER A 78 10.82 2.92 -10.81
C SER A 78 10.57 2.03 -12.02
N ASP A 79 9.87 0.89 -11.85
CA ASP A 79 9.52 0.01 -12.97
C ASP A 79 8.53 0.65 -13.92
N ILE A 80 7.50 1.33 -13.40
CA ILE A 80 6.54 2.09 -14.21
C ILE A 80 7.26 3.19 -15.00
N ALA A 81 8.18 3.92 -14.35
CA ALA A 81 8.97 4.96 -15.01
C ALA A 81 9.91 4.39 -16.09
N ALA A 82 10.50 3.22 -15.88
CA ALA A 82 11.33 2.53 -16.86
C ALA A 82 10.57 2.17 -18.14
N MET A 83 9.25 1.95 -18.04
CA MET A 83 8.35 1.71 -19.17
C MET A 83 7.83 3.00 -19.82
N GLY A 84 8.22 4.19 -19.32
CA GLY A 84 7.73 5.47 -19.81
C GLY A 84 6.26 5.74 -19.47
N ALA A 85 5.70 5.04 -18.48
CA ALA A 85 4.32 5.18 -18.05
C ALA A 85 4.18 6.09 -16.82
N GLU A 86 2.99 6.65 -16.64
CA GLU A 86 2.62 7.42 -15.45
C GLU A 86 1.90 6.53 -14.45
N PRO A 87 2.32 6.49 -13.17
CA PRO A 87 1.62 5.73 -12.14
C PRO A 87 0.29 6.42 -11.77
N HIS A 88 -0.78 5.65 -11.59
CA HIS A 88 -2.08 6.17 -11.20
C HIS A 88 -2.62 5.51 -9.93
N TRP A 89 -2.49 4.20 -9.82
CA TRP A 89 -3.06 3.44 -8.73
C TRP A 89 -2.09 2.38 -8.20
N PHE A 90 -2.31 1.96 -6.98
CA PHE A 90 -1.62 0.80 -6.43
C PHE A 90 -2.48 0.02 -5.45
N THR A 91 -2.18 -1.26 -5.28
CA THR A 91 -2.69 -2.11 -4.21
C THR A 91 -1.58 -2.44 -3.22
N LEU A 92 -1.95 -2.70 -1.97
CA LEU A 92 -1.04 -3.04 -0.88
C LEU A 92 -1.48 -4.33 -0.20
N ALA A 93 -0.70 -5.39 -0.27
CA ALA A 93 -0.82 -6.53 0.62
C ALA A 93 0.27 -6.42 1.70
N LEU A 94 -0.15 -6.19 2.93
CA LEU A 94 0.71 -6.01 4.09
C LEU A 94 0.55 -7.16 5.07
N THR A 95 1.61 -7.95 5.27
CA THR A 95 1.70 -8.90 6.37
C THR A 95 2.51 -8.28 7.50
N HIS A 96 1.91 -8.17 8.69
CA HIS A 96 2.53 -7.50 9.82
C HIS A 96 2.18 -8.18 11.14
N GLN A 97 3.05 -8.10 12.14
CA GLN A 97 2.78 -8.62 13.47
C GLN A 97 1.65 -7.84 14.15
N THR A 98 0.69 -8.54 14.73
CA THR A 98 -0.44 -7.93 15.44
C THR A 98 0.00 -7.11 16.64
N GLY A 99 -0.75 -6.02 16.93
CA GLY A 99 -0.62 -5.26 18.17
C GLY A 99 0.37 -4.09 18.16
N ASN A 100 1.01 -3.79 17.02
CA ASN A 100 1.86 -2.60 16.90
C ASN A 100 1.19 -1.53 16.03
N GLU A 101 0.19 -0.87 16.61
CA GLU A 101 -0.58 0.19 15.92
C GLU A 101 0.28 1.41 15.58
N GLU A 102 1.26 1.76 16.40
CA GLU A 102 2.20 2.85 16.14
C GLU A 102 3.03 2.58 14.87
N TRP A 103 3.44 1.34 14.63
CA TRP A 103 4.14 0.95 13.42
C TRP A 103 3.27 1.18 12.18
N ILE A 104 2.01 0.72 12.22
CA ILE A 104 1.05 0.89 11.11
C ILE A 104 0.76 2.37 10.85
N TYR A 105 0.58 3.16 11.89
CA TYR A 105 0.38 4.61 11.78
C TYR A 105 1.55 5.28 11.04
N ARG A 106 2.79 5.01 11.44
CA ARG A 106 3.98 5.60 10.80
C ARG A 106 4.17 5.12 9.37
N PHE A 107 3.92 3.82 9.12
CA PHE A 107 3.95 3.23 7.79
C PHE A 107 2.91 3.89 6.87
N SER A 108 1.66 3.94 7.28
CA SER A 108 0.56 4.49 6.47
C SER A 108 0.76 5.98 6.17
N LYS A 109 1.25 6.77 7.15
CA LYS A 109 1.53 8.20 6.94
C LYS A 109 2.66 8.46 5.95
N ALA A 110 3.70 7.66 5.98
CA ALA A 110 4.79 7.75 5.00
C ALA A 110 4.33 7.32 3.60
N LEU A 111 3.55 6.23 3.52
CA LEU A 111 2.98 5.74 2.27
C LEU A 111 2.03 6.78 1.65
N GLU A 112 1.13 7.37 2.43
CA GLU A 112 0.20 8.42 2.00
C GLU A 112 0.96 9.64 1.42
N ARG A 113 2.00 10.09 2.12
CA ARG A 113 2.81 11.23 1.67
C ARG A 113 3.50 10.96 0.34
N ASP A 114 4.10 9.78 0.17
CA ASP A 114 4.76 9.40 -1.08
C ASP A 114 3.74 9.18 -2.20
N ALA A 115 2.62 8.52 -1.93
CA ALA A 115 1.54 8.35 -2.89
C ALA A 115 1.05 9.69 -3.44
N LYS A 116 0.80 10.67 -2.58
CA LYS A 116 0.44 12.04 -2.97
C LYS A 116 1.54 12.72 -3.79
N LYS A 117 2.80 12.56 -3.38
CA LYS A 117 3.95 13.16 -4.07
C LYS A 117 4.08 12.67 -5.51
N PHE A 118 3.80 11.40 -5.75
CA PHE A 118 3.93 10.76 -7.06
C PHE A 118 2.60 10.64 -7.83
N GLY A 119 1.51 11.21 -7.30
CA GLY A 119 0.20 11.18 -7.95
C GLY A 119 -0.43 9.80 -8.05
N CYS A 120 -0.09 8.90 -7.12
CA CYS A 120 -0.53 7.51 -7.13
C CYS A 120 -1.50 7.25 -5.97
N THR A 121 -2.58 6.52 -6.22
CA THR A 121 -3.68 6.32 -5.26
C THR A 121 -3.79 4.86 -4.83
N LEU A 122 -3.88 4.59 -3.51
CA LEU A 122 -4.20 3.26 -3.00
C LEU A 122 -5.65 2.91 -3.31
N VAL A 123 -5.89 1.79 -4.00
CA VAL A 123 -7.23 1.40 -4.44
C VAL A 123 -7.73 0.11 -3.81
N GLY A 124 -6.89 -0.64 -3.12
CA GLY A 124 -7.26 -1.88 -2.46
C GLY A 124 -6.05 -2.62 -1.92
N GLY A 125 -6.26 -3.84 -1.43
CA GLY A 125 -5.20 -4.69 -0.93
C GLY A 125 -5.68 -5.65 0.15
N ASP A 126 -4.74 -6.07 1.00
CA ASP A 126 -4.97 -7.05 2.06
C ASP A 126 -4.12 -6.71 3.30
N LEU A 127 -4.62 -7.05 4.47
CA LEU A 127 -3.89 -6.93 5.73
C LEU A 127 -3.91 -8.25 6.48
N THR A 128 -2.77 -8.88 6.61
CA THR A 128 -2.63 -10.21 7.23
C THR A 128 -1.67 -10.17 8.42
N ALA A 129 -1.94 -11.01 9.42
CA ALA A 129 -1.05 -11.19 10.57
C ALA A 129 0.05 -12.21 10.25
N GLY A 130 1.33 -11.83 10.47
CA GLY A 130 2.44 -12.75 10.25
C GLY A 130 3.80 -12.07 10.20
N PRO A 131 4.84 -12.75 9.69
CA PRO A 131 6.16 -12.16 9.46
C PRO A 131 6.06 -10.99 8.48
N LEU A 132 6.82 -9.92 8.77
CA LEU A 132 6.72 -8.66 8.02
C LEU A 132 7.07 -8.84 6.54
N SER A 133 6.09 -8.62 5.68
CA SER A 133 6.28 -8.51 4.24
C SER A 133 5.31 -7.50 3.64
N ILE A 134 5.74 -6.82 2.60
CA ILE A 134 4.99 -5.78 1.92
C ILE A 134 5.00 -6.08 0.43
N THR A 135 3.83 -6.31 -0.13
CA THR A 135 3.65 -6.44 -1.59
C THR A 135 2.88 -5.23 -2.10
N ILE A 136 3.44 -4.54 -3.06
CA ILE A 136 2.76 -3.45 -3.76
C ILE A 136 2.68 -3.82 -5.24
N GLN A 137 1.48 -3.70 -5.80
CA GLN A 137 1.25 -3.71 -7.24
C GLN A 137 0.89 -2.30 -7.68
N VAL A 138 1.64 -1.75 -8.62
CA VAL A 138 1.37 -0.44 -9.21
C VAL A 138 0.76 -0.60 -10.59
N LEU A 139 -0.21 0.25 -10.91
CA LEU A 139 -0.90 0.32 -12.18
C LEU A 139 -0.78 1.76 -12.73
N GLY A 140 -0.51 1.87 -14.03
CA GLY A 140 -0.32 3.16 -14.71
C GLY A 140 -0.66 3.09 -16.20
N THR A 141 -0.51 4.19 -16.90
CA THR A 141 -0.75 4.26 -18.36
C THR A 141 0.33 5.04 -19.09
#